data_c56931eca290da074036d259ca7aa568
#
_entry.id   c56931eca290da074036d259ca7aa568
#
_cell.length_a   1.000
_cell.length_b   1.000
_cell.length_c   1.000
_cell.angle_alpha   90.00
_cell.angle_beta   90.00
_cell.angle_gamma   90.00
#
_symmetry.space_group_name_H-M   'P 1'
#
loop_
_entity.id
_entity.type
_entity.pdbx_description
1 polymer ?
#
loop_
_entity_poly.entity_id
_entity_poly.type
_entity_poly.pdbx_seq_one_letter_code
_entity_poly.pdbx_strand_id
1 'polypeptide(L)'
;EEGNPLGVQGTQFRFAAAPPTGEDDVKKTEWQTQQVYMAHSAVTTTDNHYADEKWSRAQASLAGVDRSPFRVYLDDWQWTSSTNDLFPATLNANSEQFGYSLKLTSSAPYQKQGEQGYSTKSADGQVASYYYSQPFIDVSGEVTIDGETHQVSGEGWIDREWSSQFLL
;
A
#
# COMPACT_ATOMS: atom_id res chain seq x y z
N GLU A 1 -12.45 26.28 10.52
CA GLU A 1 -11.34 26.24 11.51
C GLU A 1 -10.24 25.42 10.87
N GLU A 2 -9.05 26.01 10.70
CA GLU A 2 -7.87 25.28 10.28
C GLU A 2 -7.53 24.30 11.41
N GLY A 3 -7.76 23.02 11.18
CA GLY A 3 -7.38 21.96 12.11
C GLY A 3 -5.88 21.80 12.21
N ASN A 4 -5.40 21.13 13.24
CA ASN A 4 -4.00 20.78 13.39
C ASN A 4 -3.59 19.87 12.20
N PRO A 5 -2.45 20.10 11.55
CA PRO A 5 -1.99 19.28 10.45
C PRO A 5 -1.67 17.86 10.93
N LEU A 6 -2.04 16.88 10.10
CA LEU A 6 -1.86 15.48 10.36
C LEU A 6 -1.38 14.79 9.09
N GLY A 7 -0.36 13.97 9.20
CA GLY A 7 0.15 13.12 8.12
C GLY A 7 -0.25 11.66 8.35
N VAL A 8 -0.69 10.98 7.28
CA VAL A 8 -0.94 9.53 7.28
C VAL A 8 -0.10 8.90 6.20
N GLN A 9 0.56 7.79 6.51
CA GLN A 9 1.31 6.98 5.57
C GLN A 9 0.87 5.52 5.67
N GLY A 10 0.62 4.91 4.52
CA GLY A 10 0.40 3.47 4.40
C GLY A 10 1.24 2.93 3.25
N THR A 11 2.04 1.90 3.49
CA THR A 11 2.85 1.25 2.47
C THR A 11 2.63 -0.25 2.55
N GLN A 12 2.39 -0.87 1.40
CA GLN A 12 2.17 -2.31 1.29
C GLN A 12 3.16 -2.91 0.30
N PHE A 13 3.86 -3.95 0.71
CA PHE A 13 4.88 -4.64 -0.06
C PHE A 13 4.48 -6.09 -0.30
N ARG A 14 4.85 -6.60 -1.46
CA ARG A 14 4.82 -8.02 -1.78
C ARG A 14 6.16 -8.45 -2.33
N PHE A 15 6.76 -9.44 -1.70
CA PHE A 15 8.03 -10.01 -2.11
C PHE A 15 7.84 -11.45 -2.57
N ALA A 16 8.54 -11.84 -3.62
CA ALA A 16 8.75 -13.24 -3.95
C ALA A 16 10.00 -13.74 -3.21
N ALA A 17 9.86 -14.72 -2.33
CA ALA A 17 10.96 -15.30 -1.57
C ALA A 17 11.91 -16.16 -2.43
N ALA A 18 11.47 -16.56 -3.64
CA ALA A 18 12.28 -17.28 -4.62
C ALA A 18 11.80 -16.95 -6.04
N PRO A 19 12.69 -17.06 -7.06
CA PRO A 19 12.28 -16.96 -8.45
C PRO A 19 11.19 -17.99 -8.79
N PRO A 20 10.26 -17.68 -9.72
CA PRO A 20 9.30 -18.66 -10.19
C PRO A 20 10.07 -19.81 -10.86
N THR A 21 10.04 -20.99 -10.27
CA THR A 21 10.51 -22.21 -10.90
C THR A 21 9.40 -22.70 -11.81
N GLY A 22 9.66 -22.81 -13.10
CA GLY A 22 8.67 -23.17 -14.14
C GLY A 22 8.10 -24.59 -14.08
N GLU A 23 8.28 -25.30 -12.97
CA GLU A 23 7.74 -26.62 -12.73
C GLU A 23 6.78 -26.61 -11.54
N ASP A 24 5.52 -26.95 -11.82
CA ASP A 24 4.48 -27.37 -10.88
C ASP A 24 3.89 -26.33 -9.90
N ASP A 25 3.09 -25.42 -10.41
CA ASP A 25 2.10 -24.68 -9.61
C ASP A 25 0.88 -25.56 -9.19
N VAL A 26 0.89 -26.86 -9.43
CA VAL A 26 -0.32 -27.71 -9.36
C VAL A 26 -0.59 -28.28 -7.95
N LYS A 27 0.32 -28.20 -6.98
CA LYS A 27 0.11 -28.76 -5.63
C LYS A 27 0.90 -28.05 -4.51
N LYS A 28 1.07 -26.75 -4.54
CA LYS A 28 1.59 -26.08 -3.33
C LYS A 28 0.45 -25.91 -2.33
N THR A 29 0.62 -26.44 -1.14
CA THR A 29 -0.28 -26.14 0.00
C THR A 29 -0.17 -24.66 0.34
N GLU A 30 -1.19 -24.07 0.94
CA GLU A 30 -1.20 -22.65 1.38
C GLU A 30 0.03 -22.26 2.20
N TRP A 31 0.65 -23.23 2.89
CA TRP A 31 1.87 -23.05 3.67
C TRP A 31 3.17 -22.99 2.84
N GLN A 32 3.12 -23.36 1.57
CA GLN A 32 4.27 -23.40 0.66
C GLN A 32 4.37 -22.18 -0.25
N THR A 33 3.61 -21.12 0.05
CA THR A 33 3.72 -19.88 -0.71
C THR A 33 5.10 -19.27 -0.57
N GLN A 34 5.65 -18.83 -1.72
CA GLN A 34 6.90 -18.07 -1.79
C GLN A 34 6.65 -16.55 -1.73
N GLN A 35 5.41 -16.12 -1.49
CA GLN A 35 5.06 -14.72 -1.39
C GLN A 35 5.02 -14.31 0.08
N VAL A 36 5.69 -13.20 0.38
CA VAL A 36 5.67 -12.55 1.69
C VAL A 36 5.08 -11.16 1.51
N TYR A 37 4.19 -10.80 2.40
CA TYR A 37 3.58 -9.48 2.47
C TYR A 37 4.08 -8.75 3.71
N MET A 38 4.36 -7.47 3.54
CA MET A 38 4.72 -6.56 4.62
C MET A 38 3.92 -5.27 4.43
N ALA A 39 3.55 -4.65 5.52
CA ALA A 39 2.95 -3.33 5.50
C ALA A 39 3.54 -2.46 6.61
N HIS A 40 3.75 -1.19 6.28
CA HIS A 40 4.05 -0.14 7.24
C HIS A 40 2.90 0.83 7.27
N SER A 41 2.57 1.34 8.44
CA SER A 41 1.60 2.39 8.61
C SER A 41 2.06 3.38 9.65
N ALA A 42 1.78 4.64 9.44
CA ALA A 42 2.14 5.70 10.37
C ALA A 42 1.11 6.84 10.38
N VAL A 43 0.99 7.46 11.54
CA VAL A 43 0.27 8.71 11.75
C VAL A 43 1.23 9.70 12.41
N THR A 44 1.32 10.90 11.86
CA THR A 44 2.21 11.96 12.33
C THR A 44 1.40 13.20 12.66
N THR A 45 1.57 13.72 13.84
CA THR A 45 1.04 15.02 14.27
C THR A 45 2.18 16.05 14.33
N THR A 46 1.92 17.26 14.73
CA THR A 46 2.97 18.28 14.97
C THR A 46 3.97 17.84 16.04
N ASP A 47 3.54 17.03 17.00
CA ASP A 47 4.30 16.73 18.22
C ASP A 47 4.75 15.27 18.31
N ASN A 48 4.05 14.37 17.65
CA ASN A 48 4.25 12.92 17.79
C ASN A 48 4.25 12.19 16.44
N HIS A 49 4.93 11.05 16.42
CA HIS A 49 4.95 10.12 15.31
C HIS A 49 4.65 8.71 15.83
N TYR A 50 3.59 8.11 15.32
CA TYR A 50 3.15 6.75 15.63
C TYR A 50 3.37 5.88 14.40
N ALA A 51 4.06 4.77 14.54
CA ALA A 51 4.32 3.87 13.42
C ALA A 51 4.22 2.40 13.88
N ASP A 52 3.80 1.56 12.96
CA ASP A 52 3.70 0.12 13.18
C ASP A 52 3.94 -0.64 11.89
N GLU A 53 4.25 -1.94 11.98
CA GLU A 53 4.49 -2.81 10.84
C GLU A 53 3.82 -4.17 11.02
N LYS A 54 3.40 -4.75 9.90
CA LYS A 54 2.85 -6.11 9.84
C LYS A 54 3.56 -6.95 8.79
N TRP A 55 3.69 -8.24 9.08
CA TRP A 55 4.26 -9.24 8.18
C TRP A 55 3.36 -10.45 8.09
N SER A 56 3.20 -11.00 6.90
CA SER A 56 2.51 -12.27 6.70
C SER A 56 3.02 -13.00 5.47
N ARG A 57 2.93 -14.32 5.48
CA ARG A 57 2.98 -15.10 4.25
C ARG A 57 1.63 -14.99 3.53
N ALA A 58 1.63 -15.14 2.20
CA ALA A 58 0.39 -15.17 1.45
C ALA A 58 -0.49 -16.34 1.88
N GLN A 59 -1.55 -16.03 2.60
CA GLN A 59 -2.63 -16.94 2.94
C GLN A 59 -3.94 -16.27 2.56
N ALA A 60 -4.85 -17.01 1.97
CA ALA A 60 -6.09 -16.48 1.39
C ALA A 60 -6.96 -15.65 2.37
N SER A 61 -6.77 -15.82 3.67
CA SER A 61 -7.52 -15.10 4.71
C SER A 61 -6.71 -13.99 5.41
N LEU A 62 -5.37 -13.99 5.31
CA LEU A 62 -4.52 -13.10 6.08
C LEU A 62 -3.84 -12.04 5.22
N ALA A 63 -3.36 -12.37 4.04
CA ALA A 63 -2.68 -11.42 3.17
C ALA A 63 -2.84 -11.79 1.69
N GLY A 64 -3.05 -10.80 0.84
CA GLY A 64 -3.21 -11.05 -0.58
C GLY A 64 -3.51 -9.80 -1.40
N VAL A 65 -3.69 -10.05 -2.69
CA VAL A 65 -4.14 -9.07 -3.68
C VAL A 65 -5.27 -9.69 -4.50
N ASP A 66 -6.45 -9.09 -4.42
CA ASP A 66 -7.58 -9.42 -5.28
C ASP A 66 -7.64 -8.42 -6.44
N ARG A 67 -8.12 -8.86 -7.60
CA ARG A 67 -8.18 -8.01 -8.80
C ARG A 67 -9.59 -7.52 -9.10
N SER A 68 -10.60 -8.18 -8.58
CA SER A 68 -11.99 -7.94 -8.97
C SER A 68 -12.97 -8.17 -7.80
N PRO A 69 -13.34 -7.12 -7.05
CA PRO A 69 -12.81 -5.76 -7.07
C PRO A 69 -11.34 -5.70 -6.60
N PHE A 70 -10.65 -4.60 -6.93
CA PHE A 70 -9.25 -4.47 -6.53
C PHE A 70 -9.12 -4.29 -5.01
N ARG A 71 -8.30 -5.14 -4.40
CA ARG A 71 -8.04 -5.11 -2.96
C ARG A 71 -6.62 -5.57 -2.68
N VAL A 72 -5.94 -4.86 -1.78
CA VAL A 72 -4.66 -5.29 -1.19
C VAL A 72 -4.88 -5.36 0.32
N TYR A 73 -4.53 -6.47 0.94
CA TYR A 73 -4.77 -6.65 2.36
C TYR A 73 -3.66 -7.42 3.04
N LEU A 74 -3.42 -7.06 4.27
CA LEU A 74 -2.62 -7.76 5.24
C LEU A 74 -3.35 -7.61 6.58
N ASP A 75 -4.09 -8.68 6.96
CA ASP A 75 -4.97 -8.69 8.11
C ASP A 75 -6.04 -7.58 7.97
N ASP A 76 -6.18 -6.70 8.94
CA ASP A 76 -7.10 -5.56 8.94
C ASP A 76 -6.53 -4.29 8.26
N TRP A 77 -5.26 -4.33 7.82
CA TRP A 77 -4.67 -3.25 7.03
C TRP A 77 -4.97 -3.47 5.54
N GLN A 78 -5.81 -2.62 4.99
CA GLN A 78 -6.39 -2.90 3.69
C GLN A 78 -6.56 -1.64 2.85
N TRP A 79 -6.23 -1.77 1.56
CA TRP A 79 -6.75 -0.93 0.49
C TRP A 79 -7.86 -1.68 -0.21
N THR A 80 -9.06 -1.17 -0.18
CA THR A 80 -10.22 -1.82 -0.81
C THR A 80 -10.89 -0.86 -1.78
N SER A 81 -10.86 -1.18 -3.07
CA SER A 81 -11.58 -0.44 -4.10
C SER A 81 -12.99 -1.01 -4.28
N SER A 82 -13.91 -0.14 -4.71
CA SER A 82 -15.24 -0.57 -5.16
C SER A 82 -15.27 -1.01 -6.63
N THR A 83 -14.14 -0.90 -7.33
CA THR A 83 -13.98 -1.23 -8.76
C THR A 83 -12.78 -2.17 -8.97
N ASN A 84 -12.49 -2.48 -10.22
CA ASN A 84 -11.28 -3.23 -10.59
C ASN A 84 -10.04 -2.33 -10.71
N ASP A 85 -10.22 -1.03 -10.49
CA ASP A 85 -9.15 -0.03 -10.49
C ASP A 85 -8.85 0.41 -9.06
N LEU A 86 -7.84 1.28 -8.88
CA LEU A 86 -7.40 1.77 -7.57
C LEU A 86 -8.49 2.59 -6.85
N PHE A 87 -9.28 3.34 -7.58
CA PHE A 87 -10.27 4.28 -7.02
C PHE A 87 -11.68 4.05 -7.56
N PRO A 88 -12.70 4.50 -6.82
CA PRO A 88 -12.65 4.98 -5.45
C PRO A 88 -12.31 3.87 -4.46
N ALA A 89 -11.66 4.20 -3.37
CA ALA A 89 -11.18 3.21 -2.42
C ALA A 89 -11.36 3.63 -0.96
N THR A 90 -11.21 2.67 -0.07
CA THR A 90 -11.07 2.87 1.36
C THR A 90 -9.71 2.30 1.80
N LEU A 91 -8.96 3.08 2.55
CA LEU A 91 -7.71 2.67 3.19
C LEU A 91 -7.94 2.56 4.69
N ASN A 92 -7.69 1.37 5.23
CA ASN A 92 -7.84 1.09 6.66
C ASN A 92 -6.53 0.57 7.23
N ALA A 93 -6.20 1.02 8.43
CA ALA A 93 -5.21 0.41 9.28
C ALA A 93 -5.63 0.56 10.74
N ASN A 94 -5.24 -0.40 11.57
CA ASN A 94 -5.50 -0.38 13.00
C ASN A 94 -4.29 -0.93 13.75
N SER A 95 -3.82 -0.18 14.72
CA SER A 95 -2.71 -0.50 15.59
C SER A 95 -3.12 -0.21 17.04
N GLU A 96 -2.25 -0.49 17.98
CA GLU A 96 -2.53 -0.27 19.41
C GLU A 96 -2.71 1.21 19.74
N GLN A 97 -1.89 2.09 19.15
CA GLN A 97 -1.85 3.52 19.45
C GLN A 97 -2.58 4.39 18.44
N PHE A 98 -2.79 3.88 17.22
CA PHE A 98 -3.45 4.64 16.16
C PHE A 98 -4.26 3.75 15.24
N GLY A 99 -5.20 4.37 14.54
CA GLY A 99 -5.91 3.73 13.44
C GLY A 99 -6.48 4.78 12.50
N TYR A 100 -6.88 4.34 11.32
CA TYR A 100 -7.59 5.20 10.39
C TYR A 100 -8.49 4.42 9.46
N SER A 101 -9.54 5.10 9.01
CA SER A 101 -10.43 4.68 7.93
C SER A 101 -10.64 5.86 7.00
N LEU A 102 -10.00 5.82 5.83
CA LEU A 102 -9.94 6.92 4.89
C LEU A 102 -10.59 6.54 3.58
N LYS A 103 -11.50 7.39 3.09
CA LYS A 103 -12.07 7.34 1.75
C LYS A 103 -11.16 8.12 0.81
N LEU A 104 -10.84 7.50 -0.32
CA LEU A 104 -9.90 8.00 -1.31
C LEU A 104 -10.59 8.08 -2.67
N THR A 105 -10.54 9.24 -3.29
CA THR A 105 -11.00 9.45 -4.67
C THR A 105 -9.96 10.21 -5.47
N SER A 106 -9.85 9.90 -6.74
CA SER A 106 -9.01 10.66 -7.66
C SER A 106 -9.53 10.54 -9.08
N SER A 107 -9.48 11.65 -9.81
CA SER A 107 -9.72 11.72 -11.25
C SER A 107 -8.45 12.10 -12.02
N ALA A 108 -7.34 12.31 -11.32
CA ALA A 108 -6.08 12.68 -11.95
C ALA A 108 -5.51 11.50 -12.77
N PRO A 109 -4.85 11.76 -13.90
CA PRO A 109 -4.18 10.73 -14.65
C PRO A 109 -2.93 10.24 -13.93
N TYR A 110 -2.54 8.99 -14.19
CA TYR A 110 -1.28 8.44 -13.73
C TYR A 110 -0.09 9.20 -14.30
N GLN A 111 0.89 9.48 -13.46
CA GLN A 111 2.18 10.04 -13.83
C GLN A 111 3.22 8.93 -13.93
N LYS A 112 3.61 8.58 -15.13
CA LYS A 112 4.64 7.58 -15.38
C LYS A 112 6.00 8.16 -15.05
N GLN A 113 6.74 7.50 -14.17
CA GLN A 113 8.06 7.92 -13.73
C GLN A 113 9.15 7.40 -14.68
N GLY A 114 10.29 8.07 -14.72
CA GLY A 114 11.40 7.71 -15.61
C GLY A 114 11.02 7.78 -17.10
N GLU A 115 11.45 6.81 -17.86
CA GLU A 115 11.15 6.72 -19.30
C GLU A 115 9.86 5.92 -19.52
N GLN A 116 8.73 6.62 -19.69
CA GLN A 116 7.41 6.01 -19.90
C GLN A 116 6.97 5.00 -18.83
N GLY A 117 7.44 5.20 -17.60
CA GLY A 117 7.20 4.31 -16.48
C GLY A 117 8.37 3.36 -16.17
N TYR A 118 9.38 3.28 -17.03
CA TYR A 118 10.59 2.52 -16.75
C TYR A 118 11.59 3.40 -15.98
N SER A 119 11.87 3.03 -14.75
CA SER A 119 12.71 3.78 -13.82
C SER A 119 14.00 3.02 -13.52
N THR A 120 15.11 3.50 -14.05
CA THR A 120 16.44 2.93 -13.81
C THR A 120 16.90 3.28 -12.39
N LYS A 121 17.35 2.31 -11.63
CA LYS A 121 17.74 2.43 -10.21
C LYS A 121 19.26 2.31 -10.00
N SER A 122 19.99 1.78 -10.98
CA SER A 122 21.44 1.62 -10.90
C SER A 122 22.15 2.41 -12.00
N ALA A 123 23.37 2.84 -11.74
CA ALA A 123 24.16 3.63 -12.70
C ALA A 123 24.51 2.86 -13.97
N ASP A 124 24.59 1.54 -13.91
CA ASP A 124 24.86 0.65 -15.04
C ASP A 124 23.59 0.25 -15.81
N GLY A 125 22.42 0.72 -15.37
CA GLY A 125 21.13 0.41 -15.99
C GLY A 125 20.61 -1.02 -15.77
N GLN A 126 21.30 -1.82 -14.97
CA GLN A 126 20.97 -3.24 -14.76
C GLN A 126 19.79 -3.45 -13.81
N VAL A 127 19.55 -2.50 -12.91
CA VAL A 127 18.43 -2.54 -11.98
C VAL A 127 17.42 -1.47 -12.36
N ALA A 128 16.18 -1.89 -12.58
CA ALA A 128 15.09 -1.00 -12.95
C ALA A 128 13.76 -1.52 -12.41
N SER A 129 12.80 -0.62 -12.35
CA SER A 129 11.42 -0.91 -11.97
C SER A 129 10.44 -0.30 -12.94
N TYR A 130 9.21 -0.79 -12.92
CA TYR A 130 8.07 -0.04 -13.43
C TYR A 130 7.49 0.77 -12.29
N TYR A 131 7.36 2.09 -12.51
CA TYR A 131 6.99 3.04 -11.49
C TYR A 131 6.03 4.08 -12.03
N TYR A 132 4.92 4.29 -11.35
CA TYR A 132 4.03 5.40 -11.60
C TYR A 132 3.46 5.97 -10.30
N SER A 133 3.12 7.25 -10.34
CA SER A 133 2.45 7.96 -9.26
C SER A 133 1.05 8.37 -9.69
N GLN A 134 0.15 8.50 -8.74
CA GLN A 134 -1.11 9.19 -8.94
C GLN A 134 -1.24 10.27 -7.88
N PRO A 135 -1.04 11.55 -8.26
CA PRO A 135 -1.20 12.70 -7.39
C PRO A 135 -2.67 13.11 -7.27
N PHE A 136 -2.93 14.09 -6.43
CA PHE A 136 -4.23 14.75 -6.30
C PHE A 136 -5.34 13.76 -5.92
N ILE A 137 -5.10 13.03 -4.84
CA ILE A 137 -6.08 12.16 -4.22
C ILE A 137 -6.82 12.96 -3.16
N ASP A 138 -8.14 13.09 -3.31
CA ASP A 138 -8.99 13.62 -2.26
C ASP A 138 -9.15 12.58 -1.17
N VAL A 139 -8.87 12.98 0.07
CA VAL A 139 -8.90 12.13 1.26
C VAL A 139 -9.91 12.67 2.25
N SER A 140 -10.75 11.80 2.80
CA SER A 140 -11.65 12.14 3.92
C SER A 140 -11.91 10.91 4.77
N GLY A 141 -12.20 11.10 6.04
CA GLY A 141 -12.54 9.99 6.93
C GLY A 141 -12.16 10.26 8.37
N GLU A 142 -11.69 9.24 9.04
CA GLU A 142 -11.39 9.25 10.46
C GLU A 142 -9.97 8.78 10.75
N VAL A 143 -9.33 9.42 11.71
CA VAL A 143 -8.06 9.00 12.30
C VAL A 143 -8.24 8.93 13.80
N THR A 144 -7.85 7.83 14.41
CA THR A 144 -7.86 7.62 15.86
C THR A 144 -6.43 7.62 16.38
N ILE A 145 -6.16 8.38 17.42
CA ILE A 145 -4.87 8.48 18.10
C ILE A 145 -5.11 8.36 19.59
N ASP A 146 -4.44 7.42 20.24
CA ASP A 146 -4.58 7.14 21.69
C ASP A 146 -6.05 7.03 22.15
N GLY A 147 -6.89 6.43 21.30
CA GLY A 147 -8.31 6.22 21.55
C GLY A 147 -9.22 7.41 21.23
N GLU A 148 -8.68 8.56 20.84
CA GLU A 148 -9.45 9.73 20.41
C GLU A 148 -9.60 9.78 18.89
N THR A 149 -10.85 9.86 18.40
CA THR A 149 -11.16 9.84 16.97
C THR A 149 -11.40 11.25 16.44
N HIS A 150 -10.71 11.58 15.35
CA HIS A 150 -10.79 12.86 14.66
C HIS A 150 -11.32 12.68 13.25
N GLN A 151 -12.27 13.55 12.84
CA GLN A 151 -12.69 13.65 11.45
C GLN A 151 -11.63 14.44 10.67
N VAL A 152 -11.20 13.90 9.54
CA VAL A 152 -10.13 14.47 8.74
C VAL A 152 -10.53 14.63 7.29
N SER A 153 -9.93 15.61 6.62
CA SER A 153 -9.96 15.78 5.18
C SER A 153 -8.64 16.36 4.71
N GLY A 154 -8.24 16.03 3.51
CA GLY A 154 -6.98 16.52 2.95
C GLY A 154 -6.71 15.95 1.57
N GLU A 155 -5.48 16.02 1.16
CA GLU A 155 -4.98 15.55 -0.12
C GLU A 155 -3.86 14.54 0.08
N GLY A 156 -3.69 13.67 -0.91
CA GLY A 156 -2.66 12.65 -0.90
C GLY A 156 -2.14 12.31 -2.29
N TRP A 157 -1.23 11.39 -2.32
CA TRP A 157 -0.74 10.73 -3.53
C TRP A 157 -0.44 9.27 -3.24
N ILE A 158 -0.38 8.47 -4.30
CA ILE A 158 0.06 7.08 -4.23
C ILE A 158 1.19 6.85 -5.23
N ASP A 159 2.17 6.08 -4.80
CA ASP A 159 3.24 5.55 -5.62
C ASP A 159 3.07 4.04 -5.77
N ARG A 160 3.23 3.54 -7.00
CA ARG A 160 3.26 2.11 -7.28
C ARG A 160 4.50 1.76 -8.06
N GLU A 161 5.24 0.82 -7.51
CA GLU A 161 6.49 0.36 -8.09
C GLU A 161 6.57 -1.16 -8.03
N TRP A 162 7.07 -1.78 -9.09
CA TRP A 162 7.32 -3.21 -9.14
C TRP A 162 8.54 -3.53 -10.00
N SER A 163 9.27 -4.56 -9.61
CA SER A 163 10.44 -5.06 -10.32
C SER A 163 10.51 -6.58 -10.22
N SER A 164 11.16 -7.20 -11.20
CA SER A 164 11.60 -8.60 -11.13
C SER A 164 12.99 -8.76 -10.50
N GLN A 165 13.63 -7.65 -10.15
CA GLN A 165 14.97 -7.57 -9.57
C GLN A 165 14.90 -7.04 -8.14
N PHE A 166 15.94 -7.32 -7.35
CA PHE A 166 16.07 -6.70 -6.05
C PHE A 166 16.35 -5.20 -6.23
N LEU A 167 15.49 -4.38 -5.67
CA LEU A 167 15.70 -2.94 -5.56
C LEU A 167 16.51 -2.72 -4.27
N LEU A 168 17.78 -2.38 -4.42
CA LEU A 168 18.70 -2.07 -3.32
C LEU A 168 18.55 -0.61 -2.88
#